data_17683bea6e482c6b0d5f42a9f643e047
#
_entry.id   17683bea6e482c6b0d5f42a9f643e047
#
_cell.length_a   1.000
_cell.length_b   1.000
_cell.length_c   1.000
_cell.angle_alpha   90.00
_cell.angle_beta   90.00
_cell.angle_gamma   90.00
#
_symmetry.space_group_name_H-M   'P 1'
#
loop_
_entity.id
_entity.type
_entity.pdbx_description
1 polymer ?
#
loop_
_entity_poly.entity_id
_entity_poly.type
_entity_poly.pdbx_seq_one_letter_code
_entity_poly.pdbx_strand_id
1 'polypeptide(L)'
;DVGDFVIGTVSKVSQHQIELNLEEYKKLSGILYTSEMHRKQVRTLRVLFKSGRKFVCKVITVDKSGVGLSLRKVGEGQKRTKEEEFKNEKIADEIISQLSKSTKKKYDFLFNKIGAPLLKKYNLIYPFFEEVIRDDSLLKELKLDKSTGDKLFDAISARIKPKNTILKLNVLMESKDS
;
A
#
# COMPACT_ATOMS: atom_id res chain seq x y z
N ASP A 1 8.76 -6.83 8.68
CA ASP A 1 10.13 -7.26 9.02
C ASP A 1 11.08 -6.07 9.19
N VAL A 2 12.29 -6.32 9.73
CA VAL A 2 13.34 -5.29 9.78
C VAL A 2 13.76 -4.95 8.35
N GLY A 3 13.80 -3.63 8.05
CA GLY A 3 14.11 -3.14 6.70
C GLY A 3 12.89 -2.67 5.91
N ASP A 4 11.69 -3.07 6.29
CA ASP A 4 10.45 -2.70 5.61
C ASP A 4 10.12 -1.20 5.79
N PHE A 5 9.44 -0.65 4.79
CA PHE A 5 8.86 0.68 4.87
C PHE A 5 7.40 0.58 5.28
N VAL A 6 7.03 1.37 6.29
CA VAL A 6 5.68 1.37 6.86
C VAL A 6 5.15 2.79 7.00
N ILE A 7 3.83 2.96 6.98
CA ILE A 7 3.20 4.25 7.26
C ILE A 7 2.69 4.26 8.69
N GLY A 8 3.20 5.21 9.47
CA GLY A 8 2.80 5.43 10.84
C GLY A 8 2.06 6.76 11.00
N THR A 9 0.94 6.72 11.73
CA THR A 9 0.18 7.91 12.15
C THR A 9 0.58 8.30 13.57
N VAL A 10 0.95 9.55 13.76
CA VAL A 10 1.34 10.07 15.08
C VAL A 10 0.19 9.93 16.07
N SER A 11 0.44 9.17 17.15
CA SER A 11 -0.48 9.02 18.27
C SER A 11 -0.07 9.91 19.45
N LYS A 12 1.22 9.88 19.82
CA LYS A 12 1.74 10.63 20.96
C LYS A 12 3.14 11.18 20.66
N VAL A 13 3.38 12.40 21.13
CA VAL A 13 4.68 13.07 20.98
C VAL A 13 5.27 13.34 22.37
N SER A 14 6.47 12.83 22.59
CA SER A 14 7.28 13.07 23.81
C SER A 14 8.58 13.78 23.43
N GLN A 15 9.37 14.19 24.42
CA GLN A 15 10.60 14.95 24.19
C GLN A 15 11.65 14.16 23.42
N HIS A 16 11.74 12.84 23.64
CA HIS A 16 12.78 11.98 23.08
C HIS A 16 12.26 10.92 22.10
N GLN A 17 10.94 10.73 22.04
CA GLN A 17 10.32 9.72 21.18
C GLN A 17 8.92 10.12 20.72
N ILE A 18 8.51 9.55 19.61
CA ILE A 18 7.18 9.68 19.04
C ILE A 18 6.60 8.28 18.88
N GLU A 19 5.40 8.09 19.37
CA GLU A 19 4.62 6.88 19.16
C GLU A 19 3.80 7.02 17.88
N LEU A 20 3.88 6.02 17.01
CA LEU A 20 3.19 5.96 15.73
C LEU A 20 2.33 4.70 15.68
N ASN A 21 1.05 4.85 15.36
CA ASN A 21 0.20 3.71 15.01
C ASN A 21 0.48 3.28 13.57
N LEU A 22 0.80 2.01 13.36
CA LEU A 22 1.12 1.49 12.03
C LEU A 22 -0.18 1.21 11.26
N GLU A 23 -0.39 1.94 10.16
CA GLU A 23 -1.65 1.89 9.40
C GLU A 23 -1.91 0.51 8.74
N GLU A 24 -0.82 -0.16 8.33
CA GLU A 24 -0.89 -1.46 7.64
C GLU A 24 -1.06 -2.64 8.62
N TYR A 25 -0.81 -2.41 9.91
CA TYR A 25 -0.84 -3.44 10.94
C TYR A 25 -1.78 -3.04 12.06
N LYS A 26 -3.00 -3.58 12.04
CA LYS A 26 -4.00 -3.31 13.08
C LYS A 26 -3.44 -3.60 14.48
N LYS A 27 -3.54 -2.62 15.39
CA LYS A 27 -3.11 -2.69 16.80
C LYS A 27 -1.59 -2.73 17.03
N LEU A 28 -0.74 -2.52 16.01
CA LEU A 28 0.67 -2.36 16.23
C LEU A 28 1.06 -0.89 16.29
N SER A 29 1.89 -0.54 17.26
CA SER A 29 2.51 0.77 17.37
C SER A 29 4.03 0.64 17.21
N GLY A 30 4.63 1.68 16.68
CA GLY A 30 6.07 1.80 16.56
C GLY A 30 6.57 3.02 17.31
N ILE A 31 7.84 2.99 17.71
CA ILE A 31 8.52 4.05 18.41
C ILE A 31 9.58 4.65 17.49
N LEU A 32 9.47 5.95 17.26
CA LEU A 32 10.45 6.73 16.52
C LEU A 32 11.24 7.60 17.50
N TYR A 33 12.50 7.28 17.71
CA TYR A 33 13.40 8.08 18.56
C TYR A 33 13.90 9.32 17.82
N THR A 34 14.18 10.41 18.57
CA THR A 34 14.72 11.65 18.00
C THR A 34 16.09 11.46 17.35
N SER A 35 16.89 10.48 17.79
CA SER A 35 18.16 10.06 17.17
C SER A 35 17.98 9.51 15.75
N GLU A 36 16.82 8.98 15.44
CA GLU A 36 16.45 8.40 14.13
C GLU A 36 15.73 9.42 13.22
N MET A 37 15.81 10.70 13.55
CA MET A 37 15.28 11.81 12.77
C MET A 37 16.41 12.70 12.21
N HIS A 38 16.10 13.49 11.18
CA HIS A 38 17.00 14.53 10.73
C HIS A 38 17.02 15.71 11.72
N ARG A 39 18.17 16.36 11.90
CA ARG A 39 18.35 17.50 12.83
C ARG A 39 17.30 18.60 12.65
N LYS A 40 16.92 18.91 11.42
CA LYS A 40 15.85 19.90 11.13
C LYS A 40 14.50 19.48 11.70
N GLN A 41 14.17 18.19 11.66
CA GLN A 41 12.91 17.65 12.17
C GLN A 41 12.87 17.70 13.71
N VAL A 42 14.00 17.41 14.36
CA VAL A 42 14.10 17.48 15.83
C VAL A 42 13.86 18.91 16.33
N ARG A 43 14.41 19.93 15.66
CA ARG A 43 14.22 21.35 16.03
C ARG A 43 12.75 21.79 15.92
N THR A 44 11.98 21.20 15.00
CA THR A 44 10.58 21.56 14.73
C THR A 44 9.61 20.45 15.16
N LEU A 45 10.02 19.60 16.10
CA LEU A 45 9.34 18.38 16.49
C LEU A 45 7.85 18.61 16.76
N ARG A 46 7.50 19.55 17.65
CA ARG A 46 6.11 19.84 18.01
C ARG A 46 5.26 20.41 16.88
N VAL A 47 5.87 21.08 15.90
CA VAL A 47 5.17 21.65 14.74
C VAL A 47 5.00 20.58 13.66
N LEU A 48 6.03 19.75 13.46
CA LEU A 48 6.06 18.74 12.42
C LEU A 48 5.22 17.50 12.77
N PHE A 49 5.31 17.03 14.02
CA PHE A 49 4.68 15.81 14.50
C PHE A 49 3.40 16.10 15.30
N LYS A 50 2.37 16.56 14.59
CA LYS A 50 1.03 16.72 15.19
C LYS A 50 0.30 15.38 15.18
N SER A 51 -0.50 15.12 16.21
CA SER A 51 -1.37 13.94 16.28
C SER A 51 -2.20 13.79 15.00
N GLY A 52 -2.32 12.58 14.49
CA GLY A 52 -3.01 12.27 13.23
C GLY A 52 -2.19 12.47 11.97
N ARG A 53 -0.98 13.06 12.03
CA ARG A 53 -0.12 13.20 10.86
C ARG A 53 0.58 11.90 10.52
N LYS A 54 0.71 11.60 9.22
CA LYS A 54 1.30 10.37 8.71
C LYS A 54 2.73 10.57 8.23
N PHE A 55 3.57 9.57 8.49
CA PHE A 55 4.96 9.54 8.06
C PHE A 55 5.31 8.15 7.53
N VAL A 56 6.11 8.11 6.47
CA VAL A 56 6.76 6.88 6.01
C VAL A 56 8.01 6.68 6.85
N CYS A 57 8.12 5.53 7.49
CA CYS A 57 9.23 5.15 8.34
C CYS A 57 9.84 3.83 7.86
N LYS A 58 11.13 3.64 8.12
CA LYS A 58 11.78 2.35 7.94
C LYS A 58 11.83 1.60 9.27
N VAL A 59 11.45 0.32 9.27
CA VAL A 59 11.58 -0.55 10.44
C VAL A 59 13.05 -0.88 10.66
N ILE A 60 13.57 -0.58 11.85
CA ILE A 60 14.97 -0.83 12.22
C ILE A 60 15.13 -1.93 13.25
N THR A 61 14.15 -2.12 14.12
CA THR A 61 14.09 -3.22 15.10
C THR A 61 12.67 -3.71 15.28
N VAL A 62 12.54 -5.00 15.55
CA VAL A 62 11.28 -5.64 15.96
C VAL A 62 11.61 -6.55 17.12
N ASP A 63 11.15 -6.19 18.29
CA ASP A 63 11.37 -6.96 19.52
C ASP A 63 10.11 -7.03 20.39
N LYS A 64 10.22 -7.64 21.55
CA LYS A 64 9.10 -7.77 22.50
C LYS A 64 8.60 -6.43 23.05
N SER A 65 9.43 -5.40 23.02
CA SER A 65 9.10 -4.03 23.48
C SER A 65 8.40 -3.19 22.41
N GLY A 66 8.41 -3.62 21.15
CA GLY A 66 7.74 -2.95 20.04
C GLY A 66 8.55 -2.88 18.75
N VAL A 67 8.13 -2.00 17.87
CA VAL A 67 8.74 -1.76 16.56
C VAL A 67 9.52 -0.45 16.60
N GLY A 68 10.83 -0.52 16.44
CA GLY A 68 11.68 0.66 16.29
C GLY A 68 11.67 1.20 14.87
N LEU A 69 11.51 2.51 14.73
CA LEU A 69 11.32 3.19 13.45
C LEU A 69 12.41 4.23 13.20
N SER A 70 12.73 4.48 11.93
CA SER A 70 13.67 5.52 11.50
C SER A 70 13.07 6.34 10.35
N LEU A 71 13.16 7.66 10.43
CA LEU A 71 12.90 8.58 9.32
C LEU A 71 14.17 8.89 8.54
N ARG A 72 15.31 8.90 9.22
CA ARG A 72 16.61 9.23 8.62
C ARG A 72 17.03 8.23 7.54
N LYS A 73 16.59 6.96 7.67
CA LYS A 73 16.88 5.87 6.73
C LYS A 73 15.87 5.76 5.59
N VAL A 74 15.02 6.78 5.38
CA VAL A 74 14.01 6.84 4.31
C VAL A 74 14.44 7.89 3.30
N GLY A 75 14.76 7.46 2.08
CA GLY A 75 15.02 8.35 0.95
C GLY A 75 13.72 8.90 0.33
N GLU A 76 13.79 10.04 -0.34
CA GLU A 76 12.61 10.67 -0.96
C GLU A 76 11.92 9.77 -2.00
N GLY A 77 12.71 9.00 -2.78
CA GLY A 77 12.14 8.03 -3.74
C GLY A 77 11.34 6.94 -3.03
N GLN A 78 11.91 6.33 -1.99
CA GLN A 78 11.25 5.28 -1.18
C GLN A 78 9.99 5.79 -0.50
N LYS A 79 10.04 7.03 0.02
CA LYS A 79 8.88 7.68 0.61
C LYS A 79 7.74 7.83 -0.40
N ARG A 80 8.05 8.36 -1.59
CA ARG A 80 7.07 8.56 -2.65
C ARG A 80 6.44 7.24 -3.10
N THR A 81 7.27 6.21 -3.33
CA THR A 81 6.79 4.88 -3.70
C THR A 81 5.85 4.31 -2.64
N LYS A 82 6.25 4.38 -1.36
CA LYS A 82 5.43 3.84 -0.26
C LYS A 82 4.13 4.62 -0.06
N GLU A 83 4.14 5.94 -0.23
CA GLU A 83 2.92 6.75 -0.18
C GLU A 83 1.96 6.40 -1.34
N GLU A 84 2.49 6.12 -2.53
CA GLU A 84 1.70 5.68 -3.69
C GLU A 84 1.10 4.29 -3.47
N GLU A 85 1.92 3.31 -3.05
CA GLU A 85 1.46 1.97 -2.68
C GLU A 85 0.31 2.02 -1.67
N PHE A 86 0.46 2.80 -0.62
CA PHE A 86 -0.56 2.91 0.42
C PHE A 86 -1.87 3.53 -0.09
N LYS A 87 -1.79 4.53 -0.98
CA LYS A 87 -2.98 5.10 -1.63
C LYS A 87 -3.68 4.07 -2.50
N ASN A 88 -2.90 3.31 -3.25
CA ASN A 88 -3.39 2.27 -4.14
C ASN A 88 -4.06 1.13 -3.36
N GLU A 89 -3.43 0.67 -2.27
CA GLU A 89 -4.02 -0.36 -1.40
C GLU A 89 -5.33 0.10 -0.75
N LYS A 90 -5.45 1.39 -0.40
CA LYS A 90 -6.73 1.95 0.06
C LYS A 90 -7.82 1.88 -1.01
N ILE A 91 -7.48 2.14 -2.27
CA ILE A 91 -8.43 2.00 -3.39
C ILE A 91 -8.86 0.54 -3.51
N ALA A 92 -7.92 -0.40 -3.40
CA ALA A 92 -8.23 -1.83 -3.44
C ALA A 92 -9.16 -2.25 -2.29
N ASP A 93 -8.91 -1.77 -1.08
CA ASP A 93 -9.78 -2.01 0.09
C ASP A 93 -11.19 -1.43 -0.10
N GLU A 94 -11.29 -0.22 -0.65
CA GLU A 94 -12.57 0.41 -0.98
C GLU A 94 -13.34 -0.36 -2.06
N ILE A 95 -12.67 -0.96 -3.05
CA ILE A 95 -13.29 -1.84 -4.06
C ILE A 95 -13.92 -3.06 -3.39
N ILE A 96 -13.18 -3.73 -2.49
CA ILE A 96 -13.70 -4.88 -1.73
C ILE A 96 -14.88 -4.46 -0.85
N SER A 97 -14.80 -3.29 -0.21
CA SER A 97 -15.88 -2.73 0.61
C SER A 97 -17.14 -2.43 -0.22
N GLN A 98 -16.97 -1.86 -1.41
CA GLN A 98 -18.06 -1.60 -2.35
C GLN A 98 -18.70 -2.92 -2.84
N LEU A 99 -17.87 -3.93 -3.15
CA LEU A 99 -18.34 -5.26 -3.51
C LEU A 99 -19.17 -5.90 -2.38
N SER A 100 -18.75 -5.72 -1.11
CA SER A 100 -19.50 -6.17 0.06
C SER A 100 -20.92 -5.59 0.09
N LYS A 101 -21.04 -4.29 -0.16
CA LYS A 101 -22.34 -3.60 -0.20
C LYS A 101 -23.24 -4.08 -1.36
N SER A 102 -22.66 -4.23 -2.56
CA SER A 102 -23.39 -4.61 -3.77
C SER A 102 -23.83 -6.08 -3.77
N THR A 103 -23.06 -6.96 -3.12
CA THR A 103 -23.36 -8.40 -3.03
C THR A 103 -24.08 -8.79 -1.75
N LYS A 104 -24.24 -7.86 -0.79
CA LYS A 104 -24.77 -8.12 0.56
C LYS A 104 -23.99 -9.21 1.33
N LYS A 105 -22.75 -9.47 0.93
CA LYS A 105 -21.83 -10.40 1.60
C LYS A 105 -20.99 -9.62 2.63
N LYS A 106 -20.62 -10.25 3.76
CA LYS A 106 -19.78 -9.61 4.77
C LYS A 106 -18.40 -9.28 4.19
N TYR A 107 -17.86 -8.09 4.57
CA TYR A 107 -16.53 -7.65 4.16
C TYR A 107 -15.45 -8.69 4.48
N ASP A 108 -15.42 -9.22 5.70
CA ASP A 108 -14.42 -10.21 6.12
C ASP A 108 -14.45 -11.49 5.27
N PHE A 109 -15.64 -11.91 4.84
CA PHE A 109 -15.77 -13.06 3.94
C PHE A 109 -15.14 -12.79 2.57
N LEU A 110 -15.42 -11.62 1.99
CA LEU A 110 -14.85 -11.23 0.71
C LEU A 110 -13.36 -10.96 0.81
N PHE A 111 -12.91 -10.31 1.86
CA PHE A 111 -11.49 -10.06 2.10
C PHE A 111 -10.71 -11.39 2.24
N ASN A 112 -11.23 -12.37 2.97
CA ASN A 112 -10.61 -13.69 3.08
C ASN A 112 -10.57 -14.45 1.76
N LYS A 113 -11.56 -14.22 0.87
CA LYS A 113 -11.64 -14.87 -0.42
C LYS A 113 -10.80 -14.18 -1.51
N ILE A 114 -10.68 -12.87 -1.47
CA ILE A 114 -10.02 -12.05 -2.49
C ILE A 114 -8.69 -11.49 -1.96
N GLY A 115 -8.74 -10.70 -0.91
CA GLY A 115 -7.58 -9.97 -0.40
C GLY A 115 -6.51 -10.88 0.22
N ALA A 116 -6.90 -11.80 1.10
CA ALA A 116 -5.93 -12.63 1.81
C ALA A 116 -5.10 -13.55 0.88
N PRO A 117 -5.64 -14.21 -0.15
CA PRO A 117 -4.85 -14.95 -1.14
C PRO A 117 -3.92 -14.06 -1.95
N LEU A 118 -4.40 -12.86 -2.35
CA LEU A 118 -3.60 -11.91 -3.12
C LEU A 118 -2.43 -11.35 -2.31
N LEU A 119 -2.66 -11.00 -1.04
CA LEU A 119 -1.58 -10.56 -0.14
C LEU A 119 -0.52 -11.64 0.07
N LYS A 120 -0.89 -12.92 0.11
CA LYS A 120 0.07 -14.03 0.20
C LYS A 120 0.89 -14.21 -1.07
N LYS A 121 0.28 -13.98 -2.25
CA LYS A 121 0.94 -14.22 -3.56
C LYS A 121 1.72 -13.00 -4.05
N TYR A 122 1.19 -11.80 -3.84
CA TYR A 122 1.69 -10.55 -4.44
C TYR A 122 2.14 -9.50 -3.42
N ASN A 123 1.96 -9.73 -2.12
CA ASN A 123 2.14 -8.78 -1.01
C ASN A 123 1.22 -7.53 -1.05
N LEU A 124 0.62 -7.24 -2.20
CA LEU A 124 -0.27 -6.11 -2.44
C LEU A 124 -1.49 -6.59 -3.26
N ILE A 125 -2.64 -5.96 -3.06
CA ILE A 125 -3.88 -6.29 -3.77
C ILE A 125 -4.01 -5.49 -5.07
N TYR A 126 -3.66 -4.20 -5.01
CA TYR A 126 -3.87 -3.25 -6.11
C TYR A 126 -3.18 -3.66 -7.42
N PRO A 127 -1.92 -4.15 -7.46
CA PRO A 127 -1.28 -4.58 -8.70
C PRO A 127 -2.06 -5.68 -9.42
N PHE A 128 -2.65 -6.62 -8.69
CA PHE A 128 -3.50 -7.64 -9.29
C PHE A 128 -4.74 -7.03 -9.93
N PHE A 129 -5.35 -6.01 -9.32
CA PHE A 129 -6.50 -5.32 -9.91
C PHE A 129 -6.12 -4.53 -11.17
N GLU A 130 -4.92 -3.97 -11.24
CA GLU A 130 -4.40 -3.36 -12.48
C GLU A 130 -4.24 -4.38 -13.61
N GLU A 131 -3.79 -5.60 -13.29
CA GLU A 131 -3.67 -6.70 -14.27
C GLU A 131 -5.03 -7.20 -14.74
N VAL A 132 -6.01 -7.32 -13.85
CA VAL A 132 -7.40 -7.74 -14.19
C VAL A 132 -8.04 -6.82 -15.23
N ILE A 133 -7.71 -5.52 -15.24
CA ILE A 133 -8.23 -4.60 -16.27
C ILE A 133 -7.69 -4.96 -17.67
N ARG A 134 -6.50 -5.54 -17.75
CA ARG A 134 -5.87 -5.95 -19.00
C ARG A 134 -6.30 -7.35 -19.42
N ASP A 135 -6.52 -8.21 -18.44
CA ASP A 135 -6.91 -9.61 -18.64
C ASP A 135 -7.91 -10.02 -17.55
N ASP A 136 -9.20 -9.98 -17.88
CA ASP A 136 -10.30 -10.36 -16.99
C ASP A 136 -10.30 -11.85 -16.61
N SER A 137 -9.59 -12.68 -17.39
CA SER A 137 -9.49 -14.12 -17.12
C SER A 137 -8.82 -14.42 -15.77
N LEU A 138 -7.99 -13.49 -15.25
CA LEU A 138 -7.33 -13.59 -13.94
C LEU A 138 -8.34 -13.67 -12.78
N LEU A 139 -9.56 -13.14 -12.94
CA LEU A 139 -10.60 -13.27 -11.93
C LEU A 139 -10.98 -14.74 -11.64
N LYS A 140 -10.76 -15.65 -12.59
CA LYS A 140 -10.99 -17.09 -12.40
C LYS A 140 -10.10 -17.69 -11.31
N GLU A 141 -8.90 -17.12 -11.10
CA GLU A 141 -8.00 -17.55 -10.03
C GLU A 141 -8.63 -17.39 -8.63
N LEU A 142 -9.50 -16.40 -8.46
CA LEU A 142 -10.16 -16.12 -7.19
C LEU A 142 -11.31 -17.08 -6.88
N LYS A 143 -11.69 -17.97 -7.82
CA LYS A 143 -12.77 -18.96 -7.66
C LYS A 143 -14.06 -18.35 -7.09
N LEU A 144 -14.43 -17.18 -7.60
CA LEU A 144 -15.66 -16.49 -7.24
C LEU A 144 -16.83 -17.02 -8.07
N ASP A 145 -18.06 -16.90 -7.54
CA ASP A 145 -19.27 -17.10 -8.33
C ASP A 145 -19.35 -16.01 -9.43
N LYS A 146 -19.88 -16.37 -10.60
CA LYS A 146 -19.92 -15.49 -11.78
C LYS A 146 -20.47 -14.11 -11.47
N SER A 147 -21.61 -14.04 -10.77
CA SER A 147 -22.24 -12.76 -10.38
C SER A 147 -21.34 -11.90 -9.48
N THR A 148 -20.55 -12.50 -8.59
CA THR A 148 -19.59 -11.75 -7.75
C THR A 148 -18.37 -11.32 -8.55
N GLY A 149 -17.91 -12.17 -9.49
CA GLY A 149 -16.80 -11.83 -10.39
C GLY A 149 -17.13 -10.65 -11.29
N ASP A 150 -18.29 -10.66 -11.95
CA ASP A 150 -18.76 -9.57 -12.82
C ASP A 150 -18.85 -8.24 -12.04
N LYS A 151 -19.45 -8.26 -10.84
CA LYS A 151 -19.53 -7.06 -9.98
C LYS A 151 -18.16 -6.59 -9.47
N LEU A 152 -17.22 -7.49 -9.25
CA LEU A 152 -15.85 -7.14 -8.89
C LEU A 152 -15.15 -6.46 -10.06
N PHE A 153 -15.31 -6.98 -11.28
CA PHE A 153 -14.75 -6.36 -12.48
C PHE A 153 -15.30 -4.95 -12.70
N ASP A 154 -16.61 -4.77 -12.57
CA ASP A 154 -17.27 -3.47 -12.68
C ASP A 154 -16.72 -2.48 -11.64
N ALA A 155 -16.57 -2.94 -10.39
CA ALA A 155 -16.04 -2.11 -9.30
C ALA A 155 -14.56 -1.72 -9.52
N ILE A 156 -13.75 -2.62 -10.06
CA ILE A 156 -12.34 -2.37 -10.43
C ILE A 156 -12.30 -1.34 -11.57
N SER A 157 -13.02 -1.59 -12.66
CA SER A 157 -13.01 -0.76 -13.87
C SER A 157 -13.52 0.66 -13.62
N ALA A 158 -14.44 0.83 -12.65
CA ALA A 158 -14.95 2.14 -12.26
C ALA A 158 -13.92 3.00 -11.52
N ARG A 159 -12.94 2.37 -10.83
CA ARG A 159 -11.99 3.09 -9.97
C ARG A 159 -10.57 3.11 -10.46
N ILE A 160 -10.15 2.09 -11.17
CA ILE A 160 -8.80 1.95 -11.70
C ILE A 160 -8.84 2.19 -13.21
N LYS A 161 -8.17 3.25 -13.65
CA LYS A 161 -8.01 3.50 -15.08
C LYS A 161 -6.76 2.76 -15.58
N PRO A 162 -6.81 2.10 -16.76
CA PRO A 162 -5.62 1.47 -17.32
C PRO A 162 -4.55 2.55 -17.54
N LYS A 163 -3.36 2.33 -16.99
CA LYS A 163 -2.19 3.15 -17.33
C LYS A 163 -1.87 2.89 -18.80
N ASN A 164 -2.05 3.89 -19.66
CA ASN A 164 -1.62 3.83 -21.05
C ASN A 164 -0.10 3.74 -21.08
N THR A 165 0.44 2.52 -21.17
CA THR A 165 1.86 2.31 -21.45
C THR A 165 2.04 2.52 -22.94
N ILE A 166 2.55 3.67 -23.35
CA ILE A 166 3.00 3.90 -24.73
C ILE A 166 4.26 3.06 -24.92
N LEU A 167 4.10 1.86 -25.47
CA LEU A 167 5.21 1.06 -25.98
C LEU A 167 5.74 1.78 -27.22
N LYS A 168 6.86 2.50 -27.11
CA LYS A 168 7.64 2.94 -28.26
C LYS A 168 8.32 1.70 -28.85
N LEU A 169 7.66 1.06 -29.79
CA LEU A 169 8.28 0.06 -30.65
C LEU A 169 9.25 0.78 -31.60
N ASN A 170 10.55 0.73 -31.32
CA ASN A 170 11.58 1.04 -32.29
C ASN A 170 11.66 -0.14 -33.28
N VAL A 171 10.92 -0.03 -34.37
CA VAL A 171 11.10 -0.94 -35.51
C VAL A 171 12.39 -0.52 -36.23
N LEU A 172 13.48 -1.26 -35.99
CA LEU A 172 14.65 -1.20 -36.85
C LEU A 172 14.27 -1.84 -38.20
N MET A 173 13.99 -1.02 -39.19
CA MET A 173 13.92 -1.45 -40.56
C MET A 173 15.38 -1.69 -41.02
N GLU A 174 15.79 -2.95 -41.08
CA GLU A 174 16.94 -3.35 -41.92
C GLU A 174 16.54 -3.20 -43.39
N SER A 175 17.03 -2.13 -44.02
CA SER A 175 17.01 -2.04 -45.48
C SER A 175 18.00 -3.09 -46.00
N LYS A 176 17.47 -4.15 -46.58
CA LYS A 176 18.25 -5.00 -47.51
C LYS A 176 18.37 -4.19 -48.81
N ASP A 177 19.51 -3.59 -49.01
CA ASP A 177 19.98 -3.19 -50.34
C ASP A 177 20.75 -4.35 -50.94
N SER A 178 20.28 -4.78 -52.11
CA SER A 178 20.87 -5.75 -53.02
C SER A 178 22.03 -5.13 -53.78
#